data_3d7f5f8794e47520f50293ea9dce1a70
#
_entry.id   3d7f5f8794e47520f50293ea9dce1a70
#
_cell.length_a   1.000
_cell.length_b   1.000
_cell.length_c   1.000
_cell.angle_alpha   90.00
_cell.angle_beta   90.00
_cell.angle_gamma   90.00
#
_symmetry.space_group_name_H-M   'P 1'
#
loop_
_entity.id
_entity.type
_entity.pdbx_description
1 polymer ?
#
loop_
_entity_poly.entity_id
_entity_poly.type
_entity_poly.pdbx_seq_one_letter_code
_entity_poly.pdbx_strand_id
1 'polypeptide(L)' 'DVRLDAGSVCVDEKTVLGSYSSSVDVADEVARLVFSGRVDVGPLITHRFPLDRVNEAFALAGKPSASSLKILVTP' A
#
# COMPACT_ATOMS: atom_id res chain seq x y z
N ASP A 1 -4.79 -11.94 -13.92
CA ASP A 1 -4.02 -11.88 -15.18
C ASP A 1 -4.00 -10.46 -15.70
N VAL A 2 -2.82 -9.99 -16.08
CA VAL A 2 -2.62 -8.68 -16.71
C VAL A 2 -2.20 -8.91 -18.15
N ARG A 3 -2.88 -8.25 -19.10
CA ARG A 3 -2.46 -8.25 -20.50
C ARG A 3 -1.41 -7.19 -20.70
N LEU A 4 -0.26 -7.59 -21.23
CA LEU A 4 0.83 -6.70 -21.58
C LEU A 4 0.96 -6.64 -23.10
N ASP A 5 0.89 -5.44 -23.66
CA ASP A 5 1.23 -5.21 -25.05
C ASP A 5 2.76 -5.09 -25.18
N ALA A 6 3.40 -6.19 -25.57
CA ALA A 6 4.84 -6.22 -25.75
C ALA A 6 5.28 -5.28 -26.90
N GLY A 7 4.43 -5.05 -27.91
CA GLY A 7 4.72 -4.11 -28.98
C GLY A 7 4.89 -2.68 -28.46
N SER A 8 3.95 -2.20 -27.63
CA SER A 8 4.04 -0.88 -27.04
C SER A 8 5.21 -0.74 -26.07
N VAL A 9 5.56 -1.82 -25.35
CA VAL A 9 6.75 -1.81 -24.47
C VAL A 9 8.03 -1.56 -25.29
N CYS A 10 8.18 -2.24 -26.44
CA CYS A 10 9.34 -2.07 -27.29
C CYS A 10 9.37 -0.70 -27.99
N VAL A 11 8.25 -0.27 -28.61
CA VAL A 11 8.18 0.97 -29.39
C VAL A 11 8.37 2.21 -28.52
N ASP A 12 7.81 2.18 -27.30
CA ASP A 12 7.88 3.32 -26.38
C ASP A 12 9.08 3.22 -25.41
N GLU A 13 9.99 2.27 -25.61
CA GLU A 13 11.18 2.03 -24.77
C GLU A 13 10.86 1.91 -23.26
N LYS A 14 9.71 1.30 -22.95
CA LYS A 14 9.25 1.12 -21.57
C LYS A 14 10.01 -0.01 -20.86
N THR A 15 10.22 0.15 -19.57
CA THR A 15 10.79 -0.89 -18.73
C THR A 15 9.70 -1.51 -17.84
N VAL A 16 9.65 -2.84 -17.81
CA VAL A 16 8.74 -3.60 -16.93
C VAL A 16 9.58 -4.33 -15.90
N LEU A 17 9.38 -4.00 -14.64
CA LEU A 17 10.10 -4.59 -13.51
C LEU A 17 9.13 -5.32 -12.59
N GLY A 18 9.51 -6.53 -12.18
CA GLY A 18 8.84 -7.26 -11.11
C GLY A 18 9.39 -6.82 -9.74
N SER A 19 8.50 -6.63 -8.78
CA SER A 19 8.86 -6.37 -7.38
C SER A 19 7.94 -7.18 -6.48
N TYR A 20 8.52 -7.83 -5.49
CA TYR A 20 7.78 -8.61 -4.52
C TYR A 20 8.23 -8.27 -3.10
N SER A 21 7.33 -7.68 -2.32
CA SER A 21 7.57 -7.35 -0.91
C SER A 21 8.81 -6.45 -0.69
N SER A 22 9.32 -6.41 0.52
CA SER A 22 10.55 -5.69 0.90
C SER A 22 11.48 -6.62 1.68
N SER A 23 12.80 -6.42 1.56
CA SER A 23 13.76 -7.10 2.40
C SER A 23 13.79 -6.51 3.82
N VAL A 24 14.38 -7.26 4.77
CA VAL A 24 14.55 -6.79 6.15
C VAL A 24 15.39 -5.50 6.20
N ASP A 25 16.41 -5.40 5.37
CA ASP A 25 17.29 -4.22 5.31
C ASP A 25 16.52 -2.97 4.85
N VAL A 26 15.67 -3.11 3.83
CA VAL A 26 14.79 -2.02 3.37
C VAL A 26 13.76 -1.64 4.43
N ALA A 27 13.26 -2.61 5.20
CA ALA A 27 12.30 -2.34 6.27
C ALA A 27 12.90 -1.45 7.39
N ASP A 28 14.16 -1.68 7.78
CA ASP A 28 14.86 -0.85 8.76
C ASP A 28 15.06 0.59 8.26
N GLU A 29 15.47 0.75 7.01
CA GLU A 29 15.62 2.07 6.39
C GLU A 29 14.29 2.83 6.32
N VAL A 30 13.21 2.17 5.89
CA VAL A 30 11.87 2.76 5.84
C VAL A 30 11.38 3.15 7.23
N ALA A 31 11.59 2.28 8.24
CA ALA A 31 11.24 2.59 9.62
C ALA A 31 11.95 3.86 10.11
N ARG A 32 13.25 4.01 9.86
CA ARG A 32 14.01 5.23 10.21
C ARG A 32 13.46 6.47 9.51
N LEU A 33 13.11 6.38 8.23
CA LEU A 33 12.52 7.48 7.47
C LEU A 33 11.18 7.94 8.07
N VAL A 34 10.31 6.98 8.40
CA VAL A 34 8.98 7.26 8.97
C VAL A 34 9.10 7.84 10.37
N PHE A 35 9.88 7.19 11.27
CA PHE A 35 10.01 7.63 12.66
C PHE A 35 10.80 8.93 12.82
N SER A 36 11.64 9.28 11.86
CA SER A 36 12.31 10.59 11.84
C SER A 36 11.41 11.75 11.39
N GLY A 37 10.18 11.47 10.96
CA GLY A 37 9.24 12.46 10.44
C GLY A 37 9.59 13.01 9.05
N ARG A 38 10.56 12.41 8.35
CA ARG A 38 10.97 12.82 6.99
C ARG A 38 9.94 12.46 5.93
N VAL A 39 9.12 11.46 6.23
CA VAL A 39 8.01 11.01 5.35
C VAL A 39 6.74 11.00 6.18
N ASP A 40 5.74 11.76 5.76
CA ASP A 40 4.42 11.73 6.36
C ASP A 40 3.60 10.58 5.76
N VAL A 41 3.35 9.55 6.57
CA VAL A 41 2.53 8.41 6.21
C VAL A 41 1.05 8.56 6.64
N GLY A 42 0.72 9.64 7.32
CA GLY A 42 -0.64 9.93 7.79
C GLY A 42 -1.70 9.84 6.68
N PRO A 43 -1.47 10.43 5.49
CA PRO A 43 -2.42 10.35 4.37
C PRO A 43 -2.71 8.94 3.85
N LEU A 44 -1.85 7.95 4.16
CA LEU A 44 -2.10 6.56 3.81
C LEU A 44 -3.18 5.92 4.68
N ILE A 45 -3.42 6.44 5.90
CA ILE A 45 -4.42 5.93 6.82
C ILE A 45 -5.75 6.57 6.48
N THR A 46 -6.56 5.85 5.73
CA THR A 46 -7.83 6.37 5.21
C THR A 46 -9.01 6.17 6.16
N HIS A 47 -8.96 5.12 6.99
CA HIS A 47 -10.06 4.79 7.89
C HIS A 47 -9.53 4.33 9.25
N ARG A 48 -10.28 4.66 10.31
CA ARG A 48 -10.02 4.23 11.68
C ARG A 48 -11.30 3.69 12.29
N PHE A 49 -11.22 2.51 12.89
CA PHE A 49 -12.34 1.88 13.59
C PHE A 49 -11.91 1.56 15.03
N PRO A 50 -12.78 1.73 16.00
CA PRO A 50 -12.56 1.17 17.33
C PRO A 50 -12.70 -0.36 17.28
N LEU A 51 -12.14 -1.07 18.25
CA LEU A 51 -12.10 -2.52 18.27
C LEU A 51 -13.50 -3.18 18.28
N ASP A 52 -14.48 -2.56 18.89
CA ASP A 52 -15.87 -3.04 18.91
C ASP A 52 -16.53 -3.03 17.51
N ARG A 53 -15.97 -2.26 16.57
CA ARG A 53 -16.41 -2.20 15.17
C ARG A 53 -15.48 -2.93 14.19
N VAL A 54 -14.68 -3.87 14.69
CA VAL A 54 -13.69 -4.60 13.87
C VAL A 54 -14.30 -5.31 12.64
N ASN A 55 -15.53 -5.81 12.78
CA ASN A 55 -16.23 -6.47 11.65
C ASN A 55 -16.50 -5.52 10.48
N GLU A 56 -16.76 -4.24 10.76
CA GLU A 56 -16.93 -3.22 9.72
C GLU A 56 -15.60 -2.91 9.04
N ALA A 57 -14.51 -2.86 9.81
CA ALA A 57 -13.16 -2.69 9.27
C ALA A 57 -12.79 -3.81 8.28
N PHE A 58 -13.08 -5.08 8.65
CA PHE A 58 -12.86 -6.22 7.75
C PHE A 58 -13.77 -6.19 6.52
N ALA A 59 -15.04 -5.81 6.69
CA ALA A 59 -15.96 -5.70 5.55
C ALA A 59 -15.49 -4.64 4.54
N LEU A 60 -14.95 -3.51 5.02
CA LEU A 60 -14.37 -2.47 4.18
C LEU A 60 -13.07 -2.94 3.51
N ALA A 61 -12.20 -3.61 4.27
CA ALA A 61 -10.94 -4.15 3.72
C ALA A 61 -11.19 -5.20 2.63
N GLY A 62 -12.26 -5.98 2.76
CA GLY A 62 -12.66 -6.99 1.75
C GLY A 62 -13.28 -6.40 0.48
N LYS A 63 -13.57 -5.10 0.45
CA LYS A 63 -14.12 -4.38 -0.72
C LYS A 63 -13.28 -3.15 -1.03
N PRO A 64 -12.06 -3.33 -1.57
CA PRO A 64 -11.17 -2.21 -1.87
C PRO A 64 -11.83 -1.18 -2.80
N SER A 65 -11.60 0.08 -2.54
CA SER A 65 -12.10 1.20 -3.35
C SER A 65 -11.00 2.24 -3.53
N ALA A 66 -11.22 3.19 -4.43
CA ALA A 66 -10.30 4.31 -4.62
C ALA A 66 -10.13 5.19 -3.36
N SER A 67 -11.06 5.10 -2.40
CA SER A 67 -11.05 5.87 -1.15
C SER A 67 -10.55 5.07 0.06
N SER A 68 -10.24 3.76 -0.09
CA SER A 68 -9.78 2.92 1.01
C SER A 68 -8.37 2.36 0.74
N LEU A 69 -7.39 2.79 1.54
CA LEU A 69 -6.01 2.33 1.42
C LEU A 69 -5.53 1.59 2.67
N LYS A 70 -5.34 2.30 3.78
CA LYS A 70 -4.99 1.71 5.07
C LYS A 70 -6.13 1.88 6.07
N ILE A 71 -6.57 0.78 6.64
CA ILE A 71 -7.62 0.72 7.64
C ILE A 71 -6.98 0.30 8.96
N LEU A 72 -7.11 1.15 9.98
CA LEU A 72 -6.62 0.87 11.33
C LEU A 72 -7.77 0.49 12.24
N VAL A 73 -7.51 -0.47 13.12
CA VAL A 73 -8.35 -0.77 14.28
C VAL A 73 -7.58 -0.39 15.54
N THR A 74 -8.21 0.40 16.39
CA THR A 74 -7.62 0.88 17.64
C THR A 74 -8.39 0.32 18.83
N PRO A 75 -7.73 0.09 19.97
CA PRO A 75 -8.40 -0.33 21.21
C PRO A 75 -9.49 0.61 21.64
#